data_91a263f97a7d914b1c0200bf7a387a14
#
_entry.id   91a263f97a7d914b1c0200bf7a387a14
#
_cell.length_a   1.000
_cell.length_b   1.000
_cell.length_c   1.000
_cell.angle_alpha   90.00
_cell.angle_beta   90.00
_cell.angle_gamma   90.00
#
_symmetry.space_group_name_H-M   'P 1'
#
loop_
_entity.id
_entity.type
_entity.pdbx_description
1 polymer ?
#
loop_
_entity_poly.entity_id
_entity_poly.type
_entity_poly.pdbx_seq_one_letter_code
_entity_poly.pdbx_strand_id
1 'polypeptide(L)'
;MPRSTPAEIAKLHELIKDIQFAMFTTAMKNGTLRSRPMATQSDEFDGVLWFFTSANEAKVREIQSDDHVNVSYADPDKNNYVSVSGRATLVRDKVIAKELWNPLYKAWFPKGLDDPQLALIRVAVERAEYWDSPNSKLVQLAGFIKAVVTGKQAKGGENEKVTLRRPKPGAHAKSSERPSPKQQQRRSPRARAARR
;
A
#
# COMPACT_ATOMS: atom_id res chain seq x y z
N MET A 1 -1.08 -5.11 23.96
CA MET A 1 -1.90 -5.29 22.76
C MET A 1 -1.29 -6.40 21.89
N PRO A 2 -2.06 -7.35 21.37
CA PRO A 2 -1.54 -8.42 20.53
C PRO A 2 -0.84 -7.82 19.30
N ARG A 3 0.18 -8.51 18.82
CA ARG A 3 0.93 -8.15 17.60
C ARG A 3 0.12 -8.59 16.40
N SER A 4 0.11 -7.80 15.31
CA SER A 4 -0.39 -8.29 14.03
C SER A 4 0.33 -9.56 13.62
N THR A 5 -0.42 -10.51 13.16
CA THR A 5 0.11 -11.75 12.61
C THR A 5 0.58 -11.53 11.16
N PRO A 6 1.49 -12.36 10.63
CA PRO A 6 1.82 -12.33 9.20
C PRO A 6 0.57 -12.47 8.30
N ALA A 7 -0.44 -13.23 8.73
CA ALA A 7 -1.69 -13.40 8.01
C ALA A 7 -2.50 -12.10 7.89
N GLU A 8 -2.58 -11.31 8.98
CA GLU A 8 -3.26 -10.00 8.95
C GLU A 8 -2.55 -9.00 8.04
N ILE A 9 -1.21 -9.00 8.03
CA ILE A 9 -0.41 -8.16 7.12
C ILE A 9 -0.66 -8.58 5.67
N ALA A 10 -0.64 -9.88 5.37
CA ALA A 10 -0.92 -10.41 4.04
C ALA A 10 -2.36 -10.08 3.58
N LYS A 11 -3.35 -10.19 4.48
CA LYS A 11 -4.74 -9.81 4.17
C LYS A 11 -4.86 -8.32 3.83
N LEU A 12 -4.21 -7.42 4.60
CA LEU A 12 -4.20 -5.99 4.29
C LEU A 12 -3.56 -5.72 2.92
N HIS A 13 -2.43 -6.37 2.62
CA HIS A 13 -1.79 -6.25 1.30
C HIS A 13 -2.75 -6.64 0.17
N GLU A 14 -3.40 -7.81 0.27
CA GLU A 14 -4.38 -8.27 -0.72
C GLU A 14 -5.52 -7.29 -0.95
N LEU A 15 -5.97 -6.60 0.10
CA LEU A 15 -7.06 -5.64 0.01
C LEU A 15 -6.67 -4.31 -0.66
N ILE A 16 -5.39 -3.90 -0.59
CA ILE A 16 -4.94 -2.58 -1.06
C ILE A 16 -4.10 -2.62 -2.34
N LYS A 17 -3.48 -3.74 -2.70
CA LYS A 17 -2.48 -3.84 -3.78
C LYS A 17 -2.96 -3.40 -5.16
N ASP A 18 -4.24 -3.61 -5.47
CA ASP A 18 -4.84 -3.27 -6.77
C ASP A 18 -5.41 -1.84 -6.82
N ILE A 19 -5.42 -1.12 -5.68
CA ILE A 19 -5.99 0.23 -5.61
C ILE A 19 -4.91 1.25 -5.95
N GLN A 20 -5.03 1.90 -7.10
CA GLN A 20 -4.01 2.80 -7.64
C GLN A 20 -3.90 4.13 -6.89
N PHE A 21 -4.97 4.61 -6.27
CA PHE A 21 -5.00 5.87 -5.53
C PHE A 21 -5.67 5.69 -4.18
N ALA A 22 -5.05 6.26 -3.16
CA ALA A 22 -5.62 6.33 -1.82
C ALA A 22 -5.81 7.79 -1.40
N MET A 23 -6.77 8.05 -0.52
CA MET A 23 -6.95 9.36 0.10
C MET A 23 -6.02 9.50 1.30
N PHE A 24 -5.01 10.33 1.15
CA PHE A 24 -4.01 10.62 2.18
C PHE A 24 -4.45 11.84 3.00
N THR A 25 -4.67 11.66 4.28
CA THR A 25 -5.17 12.69 5.21
C THR A 25 -4.10 13.08 6.21
N THR A 26 -3.87 14.38 6.34
CA THR A 26 -2.98 15.01 7.31
C THR A 26 -3.78 15.93 8.23
N ALA A 27 -3.27 16.20 9.43
CA ALA A 27 -3.77 17.24 10.30
C ALA A 27 -3.01 18.57 10.06
N MET A 28 -3.75 19.67 10.00
CA MET A 28 -3.18 21.03 9.98
C MET A 28 -2.95 21.51 11.42
N LYS A 29 -2.11 22.53 11.60
CA LYS A 29 -1.82 23.12 12.93
C LYS A 29 -3.05 23.55 13.72
N ASN A 30 -4.14 23.91 13.04
CA ASN A 30 -5.40 24.32 13.66
C ASN A 30 -6.35 23.13 13.94
N GLY A 31 -5.88 21.88 13.75
CA GLY A 31 -6.66 20.67 13.93
C GLY A 31 -7.55 20.29 12.74
N THR A 32 -7.62 21.12 11.69
CA THR A 32 -8.39 20.79 10.48
C THR A 32 -7.72 19.63 9.74
N LEU A 33 -8.52 18.66 9.30
CA LEU A 33 -8.06 17.55 8.48
C LEU A 33 -8.10 17.91 7.00
N ARG A 34 -7.08 17.47 6.26
CA ARG A 34 -6.97 17.69 4.82
C ARG A 34 -6.63 16.41 4.09
N SER A 35 -7.50 15.98 3.19
CA SER A 35 -7.31 14.77 2.37
C SER A 35 -6.95 15.14 0.93
N ARG A 36 -6.11 14.31 0.30
CA ARG A 36 -5.76 14.41 -1.12
C ARG A 36 -5.48 13.03 -1.71
N PRO A 37 -5.73 12.81 -3.01
CA PRO A 37 -5.35 11.56 -3.64
C PRO A 37 -3.82 11.44 -3.75
N MET A 38 -3.30 10.25 -3.47
CA MET A 38 -1.89 9.89 -3.63
C MET A 38 -1.80 8.55 -4.36
N ALA A 39 -0.90 8.47 -5.35
CA ALA A 39 -0.63 7.21 -6.02
C ALA A 39 0.01 6.21 -5.04
N THR A 40 -0.52 5.00 -5.03
CA THR A 40 -0.08 3.92 -4.14
C THR A 40 1.04 3.10 -4.79
N GLN A 41 1.77 2.34 -3.98
CA GLN A 41 2.71 1.32 -4.43
C GLN A 41 2.02 -0.04 -4.32
N SER A 42 2.21 -0.88 -5.34
CA SER A 42 1.69 -2.25 -5.37
C SER A 42 2.67 -3.28 -4.81
N ASP A 43 3.85 -2.81 -4.36
CA ASP A 43 4.89 -3.67 -3.82
C ASP A 43 4.50 -4.29 -2.47
N GLU A 44 5.29 -5.25 -2.00
CA GLU A 44 5.04 -5.96 -0.75
C GLU A 44 4.79 -5.01 0.43
N PHE A 45 3.67 -5.22 1.11
CA PHE A 45 3.32 -4.48 2.32
C PHE A 45 3.89 -5.20 3.56
N ASP A 46 4.86 -4.57 4.19
CA ASP A 46 5.52 -5.04 5.42
C ASP A 46 5.13 -4.24 6.68
N GLY A 47 4.04 -3.46 6.59
CA GLY A 47 3.62 -2.51 7.63
C GLY A 47 4.10 -1.08 7.35
N VAL A 48 4.66 -0.83 6.17
CA VAL A 48 5.06 0.51 5.70
C VAL A 48 4.38 0.81 4.38
N LEU A 49 3.84 2.02 4.25
CA LEU A 49 3.34 2.53 2.98
C LEU A 49 4.28 3.63 2.49
N TRP A 50 4.48 3.68 1.17
CA TRP A 50 5.34 4.64 0.53
C TRP A 50 4.58 5.46 -0.51
N PHE A 51 4.85 6.77 -0.55
CA PHE A 51 4.25 7.69 -1.51
C PHE A 51 5.30 8.64 -2.05
N PHE A 52 5.35 8.82 -3.36
CA PHE A 52 6.15 9.86 -3.98
C PHE A 52 5.54 11.23 -3.74
N THR A 53 6.38 12.22 -3.46
CA THR A 53 5.97 13.62 -3.24
C THR A 53 7.08 14.59 -3.65
N SER A 54 6.74 15.87 -3.83
CA SER A 54 7.72 16.91 -3.85
C SER A 54 7.95 17.45 -2.43
N ALA A 55 9.22 17.67 -2.07
CA ALA A 55 9.61 18.05 -0.70
C ALA A 55 9.07 19.41 -0.24
N ASN A 56 8.67 20.29 -1.18
CA ASN A 56 8.11 21.64 -0.90
C ASN A 56 6.59 21.67 -0.83
N GLU A 57 5.92 20.55 -1.00
CA GLU A 57 4.47 20.44 -0.91
C GLU A 57 3.94 20.81 0.49
N ALA A 58 2.70 21.33 0.53
CA ALA A 58 2.05 21.68 1.79
C ALA A 58 1.94 20.50 2.76
N LYS A 59 1.63 19.31 2.23
CA LYS A 59 1.53 18.07 3.03
C LYS A 59 2.81 17.72 3.79
N VAL A 60 3.97 18.06 3.26
CA VAL A 60 5.26 17.83 3.94
C VAL A 60 5.37 18.70 5.19
N ARG A 61 4.98 19.98 5.11
CA ARG A 61 4.94 20.87 6.28
C ARG A 61 3.89 20.45 7.30
N GLU A 62 2.75 19.92 6.83
CA GLU A 62 1.71 19.36 7.70
C GLU A 62 2.25 18.17 8.48
N ILE A 63 2.90 17.20 7.82
CA ILE A 63 3.53 16.03 8.42
C ILE A 63 4.66 16.42 9.41
N GLN A 64 5.45 17.44 9.10
CA GLN A 64 6.48 17.94 10.01
C GLN A 64 5.90 18.58 11.28
N SER A 65 4.68 19.09 11.21
CA SER A 65 3.97 19.68 12.34
C SER A 65 3.23 18.65 13.18
N ASP A 66 2.58 17.69 12.52
CA ASP A 66 1.90 16.55 13.11
C ASP A 66 2.06 15.34 12.18
N ASP A 67 2.79 14.35 12.65
CA ASP A 67 3.14 13.16 11.86
C ASP A 67 2.01 12.11 11.79
N HIS A 68 0.89 12.34 12.50
CA HIS A 68 -0.27 11.46 12.42
C HIS A 68 -0.97 11.61 11.07
N VAL A 69 -1.21 10.49 10.42
CA VAL A 69 -1.88 10.45 9.13
C VAL A 69 -2.90 9.31 9.08
N ASN A 70 -3.86 9.48 8.18
CA ASN A 70 -4.75 8.40 7.77
C ASN A 70 -4.65 8.22 6.25
N VAL A 71 -4.64 6.97 5.81
CA VAL A 71 -4.68 6.60 4.39
C VAL A 71 -5.89 5.71 4.17
N SER A 72 -6.85 6.19 3.37
CA SER A 72 -8.08 5.47 3.07
C SER A 72 -8.05 4.95 1.65
N TYR A 73 -8.30 3.66 1.50
CA TYR A 73 -8.42 2.95 0.23
C TYR A 73 -9.88 2.58 -0.01
N ALA A 74 -10.32 2.64 -1.24
CA ALA A 74 -11.67 2.23 -1.64
C ALA A 74 -11.64 1.53 -3.00
N ASP A 75 -12.23 0.35 -3.05
CA ASP A 75 -12.60 -0.38 -4.26
C ASP A 75 -14.11 -0.65 -4.22
N PRO A 76 -14.92 0.28 -4.73
CA PRO A 76 -16.38 0.15 -4.70
C PRO A 76 -16.91 -1.04 -5.49
N ASP A 77 -16.19 -1.48 -6.53
CA ASP A 77 -16.60 -2.62 -7.35
C ASP A 77 -16.50 -3.94 -6.59
N LYS A 78 -15.50 -4.03 -5.71
CA LYS A 78 -15.30 -5.18 -4.81
C LYS A 78 -15.96 -4.98 -3.43
N ASN A 79 -16.58 -3.82 -3.14
CA ASN A 79 -17.03 -3.40 -1.80
C ASN A 79 -15.94 -3.54 -0.73
N ASN A 80 -14.73 -3.21 -1.11
CA ASN A 80 -13.57 -3.27 -0.25
C ASN A 80 -13.14 -1.85 0.16
N TYR A 81 -13.08 -1.61 1.46
CA TYR A 81 -12.66 -0.34 2.02
C TYR A 81 -11.65 -0.60 3.12
N VAL A 82 -10.55 0.16 3.13
CA VAL A 82 -9.50 0.02 4.14
C VAL A 82 -9.12 1.40 4.66
N SER A 83 -9.07 1.56 5.97
CA SER A 83 -8.58 2.76 6.65
C SER A 83 -7.32 2.41 7.43
N VAL A 84 -6.22 3.07 7.11
CA VAL A 84 -4.92 2.86 7.75
C VAL A 84 -4.53 4.11 8.50
N SER A 85 -4.21 3.99 9.78
CA SER A 85 -3.64 5.08 10.59
C SER A 85 -2.19 4.77 10.94
N GLY A 86 -1.35 5.80 10.90
CA GLY A 86 0.07 5.63 11.17
C GLY A 86 0.80 6.96 11.29
N ARG A 87 2.12 6.87 11.28
CA ARG A 87 3.00 8.02 11.36
C ARG A 87 3.80 8.20 10.10
N ALA A 88 3.75 9.41 9.56
CA ALA A 88 4.42 9.78 8.32
C ALA A 88 5.76 10.47 8.60
N THR A 89 6.77 10.15 7.78
CA THR A 89 8.06 10.84 7.77
C THR A 89 8.49 11.12 6.35
N LEU A 90 9.16 12.24 6.12
CA LEU A 90 9.77 12.55 4.83
C LEU A 90 11.13 11.83 4.72
N VAL A 91 11.34 11.13 3.62
CA VAL A 91 12.57 10.39 3.32
C VAL A 91 13.13 10.87 1.99
N ARG A 92 14.43 11.16 1.97
CA ARG A 92 15.19 11.50 0.75
C ARG A 92 16.27 10.46 0.54
N ASP A 93 15.87 9.31 0.09
CA ASP A 93 16.76 8.19 -0.21
C ASP A 93 16.61 7.79 -1.68
N LYS A 94 17.69 7.98 -2.46
CA LYS A 94 17.70 7.69 -3.89
C LYS A 94 17.65 6.19 -4.18
N VAL A 95 18.13 5.36 -3.27
CA VAL A 95 18.10 3.89 -3.46
C VAL A 95 16.65 3.42 -3.36
N ILE A 96 15.96 3.78 -2.27
CA ILE A 96 14.55 3.43 -2.07
C ILE A 96 13.69 4.04 -3.20
N ALA A 97 13.94 5.32 -3.56
CA ALA A 97 13.20 5.96 -4.63
C ALA A 97 13.38 5.22 -5.98
N LYS A 98 14.57 4.70 -6.26
CA LYS A 98 14.85 3.93 -7.49
C LYS A 98 14.16 2.56 -7.47
N GLU A 99 14.12 1.89 -6.32
CA GLU A 99 13.45 0.58 -6.17
C GLU A 99 11.93 0.70 -6.39
N LEU A 100 11.32 1.77 -5.85
CA LEU A 100 9.89 2.04 -5.94
C LEU A 100 9.47 2.78 -7.23
N TRP A 101 10.44 3.18 -8.07
CA TRP A 101 10.14 4.03 -9.22
C TRP A 101 9.33 3.33 -10.30
N ASN A 102 8.19 3.92 -10.64
CA ASN A 102 7.41 3.55 -11.82
C ASN A 102 7.57 4.64 -12.90
N PRO A 103 7.87 4.30 -14.17
CA PRO A 103 7.99 5.28 -15.26
C PRO A 103 6.78 6.20 -15.44
N LEU A 104 5.58 5.78 -15.04
CA LEU A 104 4.36 6.60 -15.08
C LEU A 104 4.46 7.83 -14.17
N TYR A 105 5.30 7.80 -13.14
CA TYR A 105 5.52 8.94 -12.23
C TYR A 105 6.19 10.14 -12.91
N LYS A 106 6.75 9.98 -14.12
CA LYS A 106 7.21 11.12 -14.94
C LYS A 106 6.11 12.13 -15.25
N ALA A 107 4.84 11.72 -15.20
CA ALA A 107 3.71 12.65 -15.34
C ALA A 107 3.69 13.73 -14.24
N TRP A 108 4.15 13.40 -13.04
CA TRP A 108 4.23 14.32 -11.89
C TRP A 108 5.63 14.82 -11.62
N PHE A 109 6.65 14.04 -12.01
CA PHE A 109 8.07 14.31 -11.83
C PHE A 109 8.79 14.22 -13.19
N PRO A 110 8.71 15.27 -14.07
CA PRO A 110 9.28 15.22 -15.42
C PRO A 110 10.79 14.94 -15.44
N LYS A 111 11.52 15.39 -14.39
CA LYS A 111 12.96 15.14 -14.21
C LYS A 111 13.27 13.73 -13.66
N GLY A 112 12.24 12.94 -13.36
CA GLY A 112 12.38 11.59 -12.81
C GLY A 112 13.11 11.56 -11.48
N LEU A 113 13.98 10.57 -11.32
CA LEU A 113 14.81 10.38 -10.12
C LEU A 113 15.86 11.46 -9.90
N ASP A 114 16.13 12.29 -10.91
CA ASP A 114 17.07 13.41 -10.83
C ASP A 114 16.40 14.71 -10.37
N ASP A 115 15.09 14.69 -10.09
CA ASP A 115 14.39 15.86 -9.57
C ASP A 115 14.90 16.18 -8.15
N PRO A 116 15.48 17.37 -7.91
CA PRO A 116 16.01 17.74 -6.60
C PRO A 116 14.93 17.88 -5.52
N GLN A 117 13.67 18.01 -5.92
CA GLN A 117 12.53 18.08 -5.01
C GLN A 117 11.87 16.73 -4.76
N LEU A 118 12.26 15.68 -5.51
CA LEU A 118 11.73 14.35 -5.31
C LEU A 118 12.02 13.85 -3.91
N ALA A 119 10.98 13.39 -3.25
CA ALA A 119 11.06 12.78 -1.93
C ALA A 119 9.99 11.69 -1.78
N LEU A 120 10.12 10.91 -0.74
CA LEU A 120 9.16 9.88 -0.35
C LEU A 120 8.52 10.26 0.98
N ILE A 121 7.22 10.01 1.10
CA ILE A 121 6.55 9.93 2.40
C ILE A 121 6.53 8.46 2.79
N ARG A 122 7.15 8.14 3.92
CA ARG A 122 7.09 6.84 4.56
C ARG A 122 6.03 6.88 5.65
N VAL A 123 5.03 6.00 5.59
CA VAL A 123 4.01 5.85 6.63
C VAL A 123 4.27 4.54 7.38
N ALA A 124 4.68 4.63 8.62
CA ALA A 124 4.73 3.49 9.53
C ALA A 124 3.31 3.21 10.05
N VAL A 125 2.72 2.12 9.59
CA VAL A 125 1.35 1.75 9.94
C VAL A 125 1.28 1.31 11.39
N GLU A 126 0.31 1.88 12.15
CA GLU A 126 0.07 1.54 13.55
C GLU A 126 -1.23 0.75 13.71
N ARG A 127 -2.26 1.10 12.92
CA ARG A 127 -3.57 0.48 12.95
C ARG A 127 -4.17 0.44 11.55
N ALA A 128 -4.92 -0.60 11.27
CA ALA A 128 -5.77 -0.66 10.09
C ALA A 128 -7.14 -1.19 10.49
N GLU A 129 -8.15 -0.73 9.80
CA GLU A 129 -9.51 -1.26 9.86
C GLU A 129 -9.97 -1.48 8.44
N TYR A 130 -10.58 -2.61 8.16
CA TYR A 130 -11.10 -2.91 6.84
C TYR A 130 -12.53 -3.41 6.89
N TRP A 131 -13.23 -3.15 5.81
CA TRP A 131 -14.59 -3.60 5.52
C TRP A 131 -14.52 -4.35 4.20
N ASP A 132 -14.56 -5.68 4.27
CA ASP A 132 -14.52 -6.58 3.12
C ASP A 132 -15.88 -7.28 3.03
N SER A 133 -16.61 -7.04 1.96
CA SER A 133 -17.91 -7.63 1.74
C SER A 133 -17.83 -8.74 0.69
N PRO A 134 -18.62 -9.82 0.81
CA PRO A 134 -18.63 -10.87 -0.20
C PRO A 134 -18.90 -10.29 -1.60
N ASN A 135 -18.02 -10.60 -2.56
CA ASN A 135 -18.02 -10.05 -3.92
C ASN A 135 -19.27 -10.43 -4.78
N SER A 136 -20.17 -11.25 -4.26
CA SER A 136 -21.35 -11.66 -4.99
C SER A 136 -22.52 -10.70 -4.76
N LYS A 137 -22.88 -9.91 -5.77
CA LYS A 137 -24.11 -9.07 -5.76
C LYS A 137 -25.36 -9.90 -5.38
N LEU A 138 -25.37 -11.19 -5.70
CA LEU A 138 -26.44 -12.13 -5.32
C LEU A 138 -26.45 -12.40 -3.82
N VAL A 139 -25.27 -12.57 -3.19
CA VAL A 139 -25.17 -12.78 -1.73
C VAL A 139 -25.59 -11.53 -0.97
N GLN A 140 -25.20 -10.35 -1.45
CA GLN A 140 -25.60 -9.06 -0.86
C GLN A 140 -27.10 -8.84 -1.00
N LEU A 141 -27.68 -9.10 -2.18
CA LEU A 141 -29.12 -8.99 -2.42
C LEU A 141 -29.91 -9.96 -1.55
N ALA A 142 -29.47 -11.22 -1.46
CA ALA A 142 -30.11 -12.22 -0.61
C ALA A 142 -30.04 -11.84 0.87
N GLY A 143 -28.90 -11.30 1.33
CA GLY A 143 -28.72 -10.78 2.69
C GLY A 143 -29.64 -9.59 2.99
N PHE A 144 -29.78 -8.67 2.03
CA PHE A 144 -30.66 -7.52 2.14
C PHE A 144 -32.14 -7.93 2.20
N ILE A 145 -32.58 -8.82 1.27
CA ILE A 145 -33.96 -9.36 1.28
C ILE A 145 -34.26 -10.07 2.60
N LYS A 146 -33.33 -10.90 3.09
CA LYS A 146 -33.48 -11.58 4.37
C LYS A 146 -33.60 -10.59 5.53
N ALA A 147 -32.80 -9.53 5.55
CA ALA A 147 -32.85 -8.49 6.57
C ALA A 147 -34.19 -7.76 6.58
N VAL A 148 -34.70 -7.38 5.40
CA VAL A 148 -36.00 -6.72 5.27
C VAL A 148 -37.14 -7.62 5.71
N VAL A 149 -37.13 -8.91 5.33
CA VAL A 149 -38.20 -9.86 5.69
C VAL A 149 -38.16 -10.26 7.15
N THR A 150 -36.97 -10.38 7.75
CA THR A 150 -36.82 -10.85 9.13
C THR A 150 -36.71 -9.74 10.16
N GLY A 151 -36.62 -8.47 9.74
CA GLY A 151 -36.37 -7.33 10.63
C GLY A 151 -35.01 -7.39 11.37
N LYS A 152 -34.13 -8.32 10.99
CA LYS A 152 -32.77 -8.45 11.56
C LYS A 152 -31.79 -7.69 10.70
N GLN A 153 -30.82 -7.04 11.34
CA GLN A 153 -29.75 -6.33 10.66
C GLN A 153 -29.03 -7.28 9.67
N ALA A 154 -28.86 -6.83 8.41
CA ALA A 154 -28.04 -7.56 7.46
C ALA A 154 -26.63 -7.71 8.06
N LYS A 155 -26.12 -8.93 8.16
CA LYS A 155 -24.70 -9.14 8.45
C LYS A 155 -23.95 -8.74 7.18
N GLY A 156 -23.50 -7.49 7.15
CA GLY A 156 -22.51 -7.01 6.17
C GLY A 156 -21.19 -7.75 6.37
N GLY A 157 -20.30 -7.69 5.38
CA GLY A 157 -19.02 -8.38 5.36
C GLY A 157 -18.15 -8.30 6.61
N GLU A 158 -16.95 -8.80 6.52
CA GLU A 158 -15.96 -8.76 7.59
C GLU A 158 -15.56 -7.32 7.90
N ASN A 159 -15.66 -6.94 9.17
CA ASN A 159 -15.08 -5.72 9.70
C ASN A 159 -14.07 -6.11 10.77
N GLU A 160 -12.80 -5.93 10.48
CA GLU A 160 -11.74 -6.26 11.42
C GLU A 160 -10.78 -5.10 11.65
N LYS A 161 -10.25 -5.06 12.88
CA LYS A 161 -9.25 -4.09 13.33
C LYS A 161 -7.92 -4.76 13.56
N VAL A 162 -6.90 -4.28 12.86
CA VAL A 162 -5.55 -4.79 12.94
C VAL A 162 -4.65 -3.72 13.58
N THR A 163 -3.87 -4.11 14.60
CA THR A 163 -2.88 -3.24 15.23
C THR A 163 -1.49 -3.71 14.86
N LEU A 164 -0.71 -2.87 14.18
CA LEU A 164 0.65 -3.18 13.75
C LEU A 164 1.66 -2.59 14.74
N ARG A 165 2.77 -3.29 14.93
CA ARG A 165 3.91 -2.74 15.66
C ARG A 165 4.71 -1.84 14.73
N ARG A 166 5.14 -0.66 15.20
CA ARG A 166 6.03 0.22 14.43
C ARG A 166 7.20 -0.57 13.83
N PRO A 167 7.39 -0.56 12.50
CA PRO A 167 8.57 -1.12 11.90
C PRO A 167 9.81 -0.38 12.42
N LYS A 168 10.88 -1.11 12.69
CA LYS A 168 12.15 -0.48 13.08
C LYS A 168 12.66 0.40 11.94
N PRO A 169 13.27 1.57 12.20
CA PRO A 169 13.98 2.32 11.18
C PRO A 169 15.03 1.41 10.53
N GLY A 170 15.00 1.26 9.20
CA GLY A 170 15.99 0.45 8.46
C GLY A 170 15.53 -0.95 8.02
N ALA A 171 14.26 -1.32 8.10
CA ALA A 171 13.77 -2.66 7.75
C ALA A 171 13.78 -2.99 6.24
N HIS A 172 14.05 -2.05 5.34
CA HIS A 172 14.06 -2.29 3.88
C HIS A 172 15.35 -2.87 3.28
N ALA A 173 16.33 -3.28 4.08
CA ALA A 173 17.65 -3.68 3.57
C ALA A 173 17.83 -5.18 3.29
N LYS A 174 16.80 -6.02 3.30
CA LYS A 174 16.97 -7.47 3.07
C LYS A 174 15.79 -8.12 2.36
N SER A 175 15.61 -7.83 1.08
CA SER A 175 14.78 -8.69 0.22
C SER A 175 15.15 -8.55 -1.27
N SER A 176 16.43 -8.44 -1.62
CA SER A 176 16.87 -8.52 -3.01
C SER A 176 17.94 -9.58 -3.22
N GLU A 177 17.70 -10.82 -2.81
CA GLU A 177 18.37 -11.95 -3.43
C GLU A 177 17.52 -12.46 -4.59
N ARG A 178 17.51 -11.70 -5.69
CA ARG A 178 17.20 -12.29 -7.01
C ARG A 178 18.40 -13.15 -7.40
N PRO A 179 18.22 -14.43 -7.76
CA PRO A 179 19.32 -15.24 -8.26
C PRO A 179 19.90 -14.60 -9.51
N SER A 180 21.21 -14.39 -9.52
CA SER A 180 21.98 -13.81 -10.62
C SER A 180 21.72 -14.55 -11.93
N PRO A 181 21.66 -13.84 -13.09
CA PRO A 181 21.40 -14.44 -14.42
C PRO A 181 22.47 -15.39 -14.95
N LYS A 182 23.53 -15.67 -14.19
CA LYS A 182 24.71 -16.46 -14.67
C LYS A 182 24.56 -17.99 -14.58
N GLN A 183 23.46 -18.55 -14.10
CA GLN A 183 23.30 -20.01 -14.03
C GLN A 183 22.41 -20.64 -15.11
N GLN A 184 21.87 -19.86 -16.03
CA GLN A 184 20.98 -20.40 -17.09
C GLN A 184 21.69 -20.74 -18.41
N GLN A 185 23.03 -20.61 -18.49
CA GLN A 185 23.79 -20.82 -19.74
C GLN A 185 24.59 -22.13 -19.80
N ARG A 186 24.30 -23.13 -18.96
CA ARG A 186 24.97 -24.43 -19.03
C ARG A 186 24.01 -25.60 -19.10
N ARG A 187 23.17 -25.70 -20.13
CA ARG A 187 22.59 -26.97 -20.59
C ARG A 187 22.11 -26.83 -22.03
N SER A 188 23.04 -26.87 -23.00
CA SER A 188 22.73 -27.28 -24.37
C SER A 188 23.09 -28.74 -24.53
N PRO A 189 22.21 -29.59 -25.05
CA PRO A 189 22.56 -30.97 -25.39
C PRO A 189 23.39 -30.95 -26.71
N ARG A 190 24.53 -31.60 -26.70
CA ARG A 190 25.32 -31.94 -27.90
C ARG A 190 24.44 -32.76 -28.84
N ALA A 191 24.14 -32.22 -30.01
CA ALA A 191 23.68 -32.98 -31.14
C ALA A 191 24.84 -33.81 -31.68
N ARG A 192 24.68 -35.13 -31.66
CA ARG A 192 25.55 -36.13 -32.21
C ARG A 192 25.37 -36.14 -33.72
N ALA A 193 26.38 -35.76 -34.48
CA ALA A 193 26.46 -36.03 -35.90
C ALA A 193 26.69 -37.56 -36.10
N ALA A 194 25.85 -38.19 -36.87
CA ALA A 194 26.12 -39.52 -37.46
C ALA A 194 26.17 -39.36 -38.97
N ARG A 195 27.28 -39.82 -39.49
CA ARG A 195 27.60 -39.99 -40.92
C ARG A 195 26.63 -40.98 -41.60
N ARG A 196 26.11 -40.60 -42.73
CA ARG A 196 26.33 -41.34 -44.02
C ARG A 196 25.84 -40.44 -45.16
#